data_90c6407857732df0723f2bf9b5e28fad
#
_entry.id   90c6407857732df0723f2bf9b5e28fad
#
_cell.length_a   1.000
_cell.length_b   1.000
_cell.length_c   1.000
_cell.angle_alpha   90.00
_cell.angle_beta   90.00
_cell.angle_gamma   90.00
#
_symmetry.space_group_name_H-M   'P 1'
#
loop_
_entity.id
_entity.type
_entity.pdbx_description
1 polymer ?
#
loop_
_entity_poly.entity_id
_entity_poly.type
_entity_poly.pdbx_seq_one_letter_code
_entity_poly.pdbx_strand_id
1 'polypeptide(L)'
;MQNIDTLAKFGQSFQTKVLTSLIVDVRLLDTLSEIIHPKFFEAESNKWIAEEIMNYHSEYKKSPTLDVFKVEVSKLDDKGFQKNVVDQLKMVFTQIGDSDLDFVKNEFSNFCINQNLKEAIVSSVDLLKAGNYDRIKDLVDKAMKVGIDTDLGHDYLLDFEERTTEINRNSVSTGWSCIDDVMDGGLGPGELGVAV
;
A
#
# COMPACT_ATOMS: atom_id res chain seq x y z
N MET A 1 15.64 -23.44 -2.52
CA MET A 1 14.20 -23.28 -2.28
C MET A 1 14.02 -22.05 -1.41
N GLN A 2 13.52 -20.96 -1.95
CA GLN A 2 13.22 -19.74 -1.18
C GLN A 2 12.03 -20.05 -0.30
N ASN A 3 12.21 -19.98 1.01
CA ASN A 3 11.13 -20.15 1.98
C ASN A 3 10.37 -18.80 2.03
N ILE A 4 9.39 -18.64 1.13
CA ILE A 4 8.48 -17.49 1.17
C ILE A 4 7.51 -17.78 2.31
N ASP A 5 7.52 -16.92 3.34
CA ASP A 5 6.52 -17.01 4.39
C ASP A 5 5.15 -16.69 3.79
N THR A 6 4.16 -17.47 4.17
CA THR A 6 2.78 -17.27 3.74
C THR A 6 1.97 -16.60 4.85
N LEU A 7 0.80 -16.06 4.49
CA LEU A 7 -0.17 -15.51 5.44
C LEU A 7 -0.86 -16.61 6.28
N ALA A 8 -0.47 -17.88 6.14
CA ALA A 8 -1.02 -19.00 6.90
C ALA A 8 -0.99 -18.76 8.43
N LYS A 9 0.08 -18.14 8.93
CA LYS A 9 0.23 -17.81 10.36
C LYS A 9 -0.88 -16.90 10.92
N PHE A 10 -1.54 -16.11 10.09
CA PHE A 10 -2.63 -15.23 10.49
C PHE A 10 -4.01 -15.88 10.35
N GLY A 11 -4.11 -17.03 9.70
CA GLY A 11 -5.36 -17.76 9.47
C GLY A 11 -6.19 -17.27 8.27
N GLN A 12 -7.23 -18.02 7.93
CA GLN A 12 -8.06 -17.79 6.74
C GLN A 12 -8.87 -16.51 6.81
N SER A 13 -9.42 -16.18 7.99
CA SER A 13 -10.20 -14.95 8.18
C SER A 13 -9.36 -13.69 7.89
N PHE A 14 -8.11 -13.67 8.34
CA PHE A 14 -7.20 -12.57 8.05
C PHE A 14 -6.92 -12.46 6.54
N GLN A 15 -6.67 -13.58 5.86
CA GLN A 15 -6.44 -13.58 4.42
C GLN A 15 -7.65 -13.04 3.64
N THR A 16 -8.87 -13.38 4.07
CA THR A 16 -10.11 -12.84 3.49
C THR A 16 -10.20 -11.32 3.68
N LYS A 17 -9.88 -10.82 4.87
CA LYS A 17 -9.87 -9.37 5.16
C LYS A 17 -8.77 -8.62 4.39
N VAL A 18 -7.63 -9.25 4.15
CA VAL A 18 -6.59 -8.69 3.26
C VAL A 18 -7.15 -8.50 1.85
N LEU A 19 -7.80 -9.51 1.27
CA LEU A 19 -8.44 -9.39 -0.05
C LEU A 19 -9.52 -8.30 -0.06
N THR A 20 -10.32 -8.20 1.00
CA THR A 20 -11.31 -7.12 1.17
C THR A 20 -10.64 -5.76 1.18
N SER A 21 -9.55 -5.60 1.92
CA SER A 21 -8.80 -4.34 2.01
C SER A 21 -8.21 -3.93 0.66
N LEU A 22 -7.68 -4.89 -0.12
CA LEU A 22 -7.16 -4.64 -1.47
C LEU A 22 -8.26 -4.20 -2.47
N ILE A 23 -9.49 -4.66 -2.27
CA ILE A 23 -10.62 -4.24 -3.11
C ILE A 23 -11.13 -2.86 -2.72
N VAL A 24 -11.20 -2.57 -1.41
CA VAL A 24 -11.79 -1.32 -0.90
C VAL A 24 -10.83 -0.15 -1.03
N ASP A 25 -9.52 -0.39 -0.86
CA ASP A 25 -8.51 0.66 -0.78
C ASP A 25 -7.52 0.60 -1.95
N VAL A 26 -7.79 1.45 -2.94
CA VAL A 26 -6.91 1.55 -4.13
C VAL A 26 -5.54 2.09 -3.76
N ARG A 27 -5.43 2.98 -2.75
CA ARG A 27 -4.14 3.52 -2.29
C ARG A 27 -3.25 2.41 -1.73
N LEU A 28 -3.83 1.46 -1.00
CA LEU A 28 -3.10 0.27 -0.53
C LEU A 28 -2.56 -0.56 -1.71
N LEU A 29 -3.34 -0.72 -2.78
CA LEU A 29 -2.89 -1.38 -4.00
C LEU A 29 -1.77 -0.61 -4.68
N ASP A 30 -1.89 0.70 -4.82
CA ASP A 30 -0.84 1.55 -5.42
C ASP A 30 0.48 1.42 -4.66
N THR A 31 0.43 1.45 -3.32
CA THR A 31 1.61 1.37 -2.46
C THR A 31 2.26 -0.01 -2.50
N LEU A 32 1.48 -1.08 -2.53
CA LEU A 32 1.99 -2.44 -2.38
C LEU A 32 2.04 -3.24 -3.69
N SER A 33 1.58 -2.68 -4.82
CA SER A 33 1.43 -3.41 -6.10
C SER A 33 2.71 -4.10 -6.58
N GLU A 34 3.89 -3.53 -6.26
CA GLU A 34 5.18 -4.08 -6.68
C GLU A 34 5.68 -5.24 -5.79
N ILE A 35 5.12 -5.39 -4.58
CA ILE A 35 5.60 -6.36 -3.59
C ILE A 35 4.56 -7.39 -3.18
N ILE A 36 3.29 -7.21 -3.58
CA ILE A 36 2.26 -8.23 -3.36
C ILE A 36 2.51 -9.40 -4.31
N HIS A 37 2.51 -10.60 -3.75
CA HIS A 37 2.56 -11.83 -4.55
C HIS A 37 1.39 -12.75 -4.19
N PRO A 38 0.69 -13.34 -5.19
CA PRO A 38 -0.37 -14.32 -4.95
C PRO A 38 0.09 -15.49 -4.06
N LYS A 39 1.39 -15.83 -4.12
CA LYS A 39 2.03 -16.88 -3.31
C LYS A 39 1.96 -16.65 -1.79
N PHE A 40 1.68 -15.43 -1.33
CA PHE A 40 1.49 -15.14 0.09
C PHE A 40 0.21 -15.76 0.65
N PHE A 41 -0.78 -16.01 -0.19
CA PHE A 41 -2.03 -16.64 0.18
C PHE A 41 -1.90 -18.17 0.18
N GLU A 42 -2.67 -18.84 1.06
CA GLU A 42 -2.61 -20.29 1.21
C GLU A 42 -3.54 -21.01 0.24
N ALA A 43 -4.82 -20.59 0.19
CA ALA A 43 -5.83 -21.19 -0.65
C ALA A 43 -5.67 -20.75 -2.12
N GLU A 44 -5.81 -21.70 -3.05
CA GLU A 44 -5.72 -21.41 -4.49
C GLU A 44 -6.78 -20.39 -4.95
N SER A 45 -7.98 -20.41 -4.35
CA SER A 45 -9.01 -19.41 -4.60
C SER A 45 -8.55 -18.00 -4.20
N ASN A 46 -7.85 -17.86 -3.06
CA ASN A 46 -7.32 -16.59 -2.60
C ASN A 46 -6.17 -16.09 -3.49
N LYS A 47 -5.30 -17.02 -3.94
CA LYS A 47 -4.23 -16.69 -4.90
C LYS A 47 -4.79 -16.14 -6.18
N TRP A 48 -5.79 -16.83 -6.74
CA TRP A 48 -6.45 -16.41 -7.96
C TRP A 48 -7.12 -15.03 -7.81
N ILE A 49 -7.86 -14.80 -6.71
CA ILE A 49 -8.50 -13.51 -6.44
C ILE A 49 -7.44 -12.40 -6.33
N ALA A 50 -6.35 -12.63 -5.61
CA ALA A 50 -5.26 -11.66 -5.49
C ALA A 50 -4.62 -11.36 -6.85
N GLU A 51 -4.40 -12.37 -7.67
CA GLU A 51 -3.85 -12.23 -9.02
C GLU A 51 -4.76 -11.39 -9.91
N GLU A 52 -6.08 -11.65 -9.90
CA GLU A 52 -7.05 -10.86 -10.65
C GLU A 52 -7.13 -9.40 -10.19
N ILE A 53 -7.05 -9.15 -8.87
CA ILE A 53 -6.98 -7.79 -8.33
C ILE A 53 -5.75 -7.06 -8.89
N MET A 54 -4.58 -7.70 -8.85
CA MET A 54 -3.32 -7.11 -9.30
C MET A 54 -3.32 -6.87 -10.82
N ASN A 55 -3.78 -7.82 -11.60
CA ASN A 55 -3.88 -7.72 -13.05
C ASN A 55 -4.80 -6.57 -13.45
N TYR A 56 -5.98 -6.51 -12.86
CA TYR A 56 -6.95 -5.44 -13.13
C TYR A 56 -6.40 -4.07 -12.73
N HIS A 57 -5.76 -3.98 -11.56
CA HIS A 57 -5.14 -2.74 -11.10
C HIS A 57 -3.98 -2.31 -12.02
N SER A 58 -3.18 -3.24 -12.50
CA SER A 58 -2.08 -2.94 -13.43
C SER A 58 -2.58 -2.28 -14.72
N GLU A 59 -3.73 -2.76 -15.24
CA GLU A 59 -4.32 -2.30 -16.51
C GLU A 59 -5.15 -1.02 -16.33
N TYR A 60 -6.00 -0.96 -15.31
CA TYR A 60 -7.02 0.09 -15.16
C TYR A 60 -6.74 1.09 -14.02
N LYS A 61 -5.72 0.84 -13.17
CA LYS A 61 -5.41 1.66 -11.99
C LYS A 61 -6.60 1.84 -11.03
N LYS A 62 -7.42 0.81 -10.92
CA LYS A 62 -8.63 0.74 -10.08
C LYS A 62 -8.77 -0.67 -9.51
N SER A 63 -9.54 -0.78 -8.42
CA SER A 63 -9.94 -2.08 -7.89
C SER A 63 -11.06 -2.70 -8.74
N PRO A 64 -11.05 -4.02 -8.97
CA PRO A 64 -12.12 -4.72 -9.68
C PRO A 64 -13.43 -4.72 -8.88
N THR A 65 -14.53 -4.54 -9.59
CA THR A 65 -15.88 -4.66 -9.00
C THR A 65 -16.36 -6.11 -9.01
N LEU A 66 -17.44 -6.39 -8.29
CA LEU A 66 -18.06 -7.72 -8.29
C LEU A 66 -18.43 -8.20 -9.70
N ASP A 67 -18.84 -7.29 -10.57
CA ASP A 67 -19.24 -7.67 -11.94
C ASP A 67 -18.02 -8.03 -12.80
N VAL A 68 -16.86 -7.41 -12.57
CA VAL A 68 -15.61 -7.83 -13.21
C VAL A 68 -15.27 -9.25 -12.77
N PHE A 69 -15.31 -9.55 -11.48
CA PHE A 69 -15.06 -10.92 -11.00
C PHE A 69 -16.05 -11.95 -11.57
N LYS A 70 -17.33 -11.62 -11.74
CA LYS A 70 -18.29 -12.53 -12.37
C LYS A 70 -17.86 -12.91 -13.80
N VAL A 71 -17.39 -11.93 -14.57
CA VAL A 71 -16.92 -12.17 -15.95
C VAL A 71 -15.68 -13.06 -15.92
N GLU A 72 -14.67 -12.75 -15.09
CA GLU A 72 -13.43 -13.52 -15.03
C GLU A 72 -13.66 -14.95 -14.50
N VAL A 73 -14.50 -15.11 -13.49
CA VAL A 73 -14.88 -16.44 -12.97
C VAL A 73 -15.60 -17.28 -14.03
N SER A 74 -16.41 -16.65 -14.90
CA SER A 74 -17.10 -17.39 -15.98
C SER A 74 -16.16 -18.00 -17.03
N LYS A 75 -14.91 -17.51 -17.12
CA LYS A 75 -13.88 -18.02 -18.05
C LYS A 75 -13.14 -19.25 -17.51
N LEU A 76 -13.33 -19.60 -16.22
CA LEU A 76 -12.69 -20.75 -15.60
C LEU A 76 -13.36 -22.05 -16.09
N ASP A 77 -12.56 -22.99 -16.57
CA ASP A 77 -13.04 -24.28 -17.07
C ASP A 77 -13.45 -25.26 -15.96
N ASP A 78 -12.76 -25.20 -14.80
CA ASP A 78 -13.02 -26.07 -13.65
C ASP A 78 -14.18 -25.56 -12.80
N LYS A 79 -15.33 -26.22 -12.91
CA LYS A 79 -16.54 -25.91 -12.13
C LYS A 79 -16.35 -26.03 -10.61
N GLY A 80 -15.49 -26.94 -10.16
CA GLY A 80 -15.17 -27.12 -8.73
C GLY A 80 -14.39 -25.92 -8.20
N PHE A 81 -13.37 -25.51 -8.91
CA PHE A 81 -12.58 -24.32 -8.58
C PHE A 81 -13.42 -23.05 -8.68
N GLN A 82 -14.21 -22.91 -9.74
CA GLN A 82 -15.15 -21.81 -9.93
C GLN A 82 -16.06 -21.60 -8.71
N LYS A 83 -16.64 -22.69 -8.20
CA LYS A 83 -17.48 -22.63 -7.00
C LYS A 83 -16.71 -22.12 -5.78
N ASN A 84 -15.50 -22.64 -5.55
CA ASN A 84 -14.66 -22.22 -4.42
C ASN A 84 -14.32 -20.73 -4.50
N VAL A 85 -14.00 -20.22 -5.70
CA VAL A 85 -13.74 -18.79 -5.92
C VAL A 85 -14.98 -17.96 -5.65
N VAL A 86 -16.15 -18.37 -6.14
CA VAL A 86 -17.44 -17.67 -5.90
C VAL A 86 -17.76 -17.61 -4.42
N ASP A 87 -17.61 -18.70 -3.69
CA ASP A 87 -17.90 -18.73 -2.26
C ASP A 87 -16.91 -17.86 -1.48
N GLN A 88 -15.64 -17.83 -1.87
CA GLN A 88 -14.65 -16.94 -1.27
C GLN A 88 -14.93 -15.46 -1.59
N LEU A 89 -15.31 -15.12 -2.83
CA LEU A 89 -15.70 -13.75 -3.18
C LEU A 89 -16.90 -13.26 -2.38
N LYS A 90 -17.90 -14.10 -2.13
CA LYS A 90 -19.03 -13.74 -1.24
C LYS A 90 -18.53 -13.36 0.15
N MET A 91 -17.60 -14.12 0.72
CA MET A 91 -17.00 -13.81 2.04
C MET A 91 -16.25 -12.48 2.00
N VAL A 92 -15.45 -12.24 0.97
CA VAL A 92 -14.68 -11.00 0.79
C VAL A 92 -15.62 -9.79 0.71
N PHE A 93 -16.65 -9.85 -0.13
CA PHE A 93 -17.59 -8.73 -0.29
C PHE A 93 -18.52 -8.53 0.91
N THR A 94 -18.75 -9.55 1.74
CA THR A 94 -19.55 -9.43 2.97
C THR A 94 -18.77 -8.68 4.07
N GLN A 95 -17.43 -8.72 4.05
CA GLN A 95 -16.57 -8.07 5.06
C GLN A 95 -16.25 -6.60 4.74
N ILE A 96 -16.81 -6.06 3.66
CA ILE A 96 -16.69 -4.63 3.34
C ILE A 96 -17.37 -3.82 4.44
N GLY A 97 -16.61 -2.96 5.10
CA GLY A 97 -17.10 -2.12 6.22
C GLY A 97 -16.78 -2.67 7.62
N ASP A 98 -16.05 -3.77 7.72
CA ASP A 98 -15.54 -4.24 9.01
C ASP A 98 -14.63 -3.19 9.66
N SER A 99 -14.75 -3.01 10.97
CA SER A 99 -14.04 -1.98 11.74
C SER A 99 -12.54 -2.23 11.92
N ASP A 100 -12.06 -3.44 11.63
CA ASP A 100 -10.66 -3.85 11.84
C ASP A 100 -9.83 -3.89 10.54
N LEU A 101 -10.38 -3.42 9.43
CA LEU A 101 -9.66 -3.39 8.15
C LEU A 101 -8.39 -2.56 8.20
N ASP A 102 -8.34 -1.47 8.96
CA ASP A 102 -7.15 -0.65 9.09
C ASP A 102 -6.01 -1.38 9.81
N PHE A 103 -6.33 -2.15 10.85
CA PHE A 103 -5.37 -3.05 11.48
C PHE A 103 -4.83 -4.09 10.50
N VAL A 104 -5.73 -4.70 9.71
CA VAL A 104 -5.35 -5.71 8.70
C VAL A 104 -4.46 -5.11 7.61
N LYS A 105 -4.74 -3.89 7.15
CA LYS A 105 -3.90 -3.17 6.18
C LYS A 105 -2.49 -2.97 6.71
N ASN A 106 -2.36 -2.47 7.93
CA ASN A 106 -1.06 -2.22 8.57
C ASN A 106 -0.26 -3.51 8.73
N GLU A 107 -0.87 -4.59 9.24
CA GLU A 107 -0.21 -5.88 9.41
C GLU A 107 0.18 -6.51 8.08
N PHE A 108 -0.68 -6.38 7.06
CA PHE A 108 -0.38 -6.88 5.72
C PHE A 108 0.75 -6.08 5.05
N SER A 109 0.75 -4.76 5.18
CA SER A 109 1.83 -3.91 4.67
C SER A 109 3.17 -4.28 5.32
N ASN A 110 3.20 -4.41 6.63
CA ASN A 110 4.39 -4.86 7.37
C ASN A 110 4.86 -6.24 6.91
N PHE A 111 3.93 -7.17 6.67
CA PHE A 111 4.26 -8.48 6.14
C PHE A 111 4.91 -8.38 4.75
N CYS A 112 4.33 -7.62 3.84
CA CYS A 112 4.86 -7.45 2.48
C CYS A 112 6.25 -6.81 2.48
N ILE A 113 6.46 -5.75 3.27
CA ILE A 113 7.77 -5.10 3.41
C ILE A 113 8.81 -6.10 3.94
N ASN A 114 8.46 -6.86 4.98
CA ASN A 114 9.35 -7.86 5.54
C ASN A 114 9.71 -8.96 4.54
N GLN A 115 8.76 -9.41 3.72
CA GLN A 115 9.04 -10.41 2.67
C GLN A 115 9.95 -9.84 1.58
N ASN A 116 9.68 -8.61 1.12
CA ASN A 116 10.49 -7.93 0.13
C ASN A 116 11.93 -7.72 0.64
N LEU A 117 12.09 -7.30 1.90
CA LEU A 117 13.41 -7.13 2.51
C LEU A 117 14.16 -8.48 2.65
N LYS A 118 13.49 -9.56 3.05
CA LYS A 118 14.07 -10.91 3.08
C LYS A 118 14.57 -11.33 1.70
N GLU A 119 13.77 -11.11 0.68
CA GLU A 119 14.12 -11.44 -0.72
C GLU A 119 15.32 -10.64 -1.21
N ALA A 120 15.37 -9.34 -0.87
CA ALA A 120 16.50 -8.47 -1.14
C ALA A 120 17.78 -8.95 -0.46
N ILE A 121 17.73 -9.34 0.82
CA ILE A 121 18.87 -9.85 1.57
C ILE A 121 19.36 -11.17 0.98
N VAL A 122 18.46 -12.10 0.67
CA VAL A 122 18.85 -13.39 0.07
C VAL A 122 19.51 -13.18 -1.29
N SER A 123 18.94 -12.30 -2.13
CA SER A 123 19.52 -11.97 -3.44
C SER A 123 20.87 -11.25 -3.31
N SER A 124 21.08 -10.52 -2.23
CA SER A 124 22.35 -9.83 -1.94
C SER A 124 23.52 -10.79 -1.68
N VAL A 125 23.25 -12.03 -1.27
CA VAL A 125 24.31 -13.03 -1.00
C VAL A 125 25.14 -13.33 -2.25
N ASP A 126 24.48 -13.46 -3.40
CA ASP A 126 25.18 -13.73 -4.66
C ASP A 126 25.94 -12.49 -5.17
N LEU A 127 25.38 -11.30 -4.96
CA LEU A 127 26.05 -10.03 -5.26
C LEU A 127 27.27 -9.81 -4.36
N LEU A 128 27.20 -10.24 -3.10
CA LEU A 128 28.31 -10.19 -2.15
C LEU A 128 29.48 -11.05 -2.63
N LYS A 129 29.21 -12.29 -3.11
CA LYS A 129 30.23 -13.17 -3.69
C LYS A 129 30.89 -12.57 -4.93
N ALA A 130 30.12 -11.77 -5.70
CA ALA A 130 30.61 -11.07 -6.89
C ALA A 130 31.31 -9.73 -6.57
N GLY A 131 31.36 -9.30 -5.29
CA GLY A 131 31.97 -8.04 -4.88
C GLY A 131 31.19 -6.78 -5.30
N ASN A 132 29.90 -6.90 -5.58
CA ASN A 132 29.08 -5.83 -6.16
C ASN A 132 28.31 -5.06 -5.07
N TYR A 133 29.03 -4.32 -4.22
CA TYR A 133 28.48 -3.67 -3.01
C TYR A 133 27.47 -2.57 -3.31
N ASP A 134 27.67 -1.81 -4.39
CA ASP A 134 26.76 -0.72 -4.77
C ASP A 134 25.36 -1.26 -5.11
N ARG A 135 25.32 -2.39 -5.84
CA ARG A 135 24.05 -3.06 -6.15
C ARG A 135 23.34 -3.62 -4.93
N ILE A 136 24.08 -4.08 -3.92
CA ILE A 136 23.48 -4.56 -2.66
C ILE A 136 22.79 -3.39 -1.97
N LYS A 137 23.49 -2.24 -1.87
CA LYS A 137 22.90 -1.03 -1.28
C LYS A 137 21.62 -0.63 -1.99
N ASP A 138 21.66 -0.50 -3.32
CA ASP A 138 20.50 -0.11 -4.12
C ASP A 138 19.31 -1.08 -3.94
N LEU A 139 19.59 -2.37 -3.85
CA LEU A 139 18.55 -3.41 -3.69
C LEU A 139 17.88 -3.33 -2.31
N VAL A 140 18.67 -3.13 -1.25
CA VAL A 140 18.17 -2.98 0.11
C VAL A 140 17.42 -1.65 0.26
N ASP A 141 17.98 -0.56 -0.26
CA ASP A 141 17.34 0.77 -0.21
C ASP A 141 15.97 0.76 -0.94
N LYS A 142 15.89 0.08 -2.08
CA LYS A 142 14.61 -0.12 -2.77
C LYS A 142 13.64 -0.94 -1.93
N ALA A 143 14.09 -2.06 -1.37
CA ALA A 143 13.24 -2.92 -0.55
C ALA A 143 12.69 -2.21 0.69
N MET A 144 13.45 -1.28 1.26
CA MET A 144 13.02 -0.47 2.41
C MET A 144 12.08 0.67 2.03
N LYS A 145 12.21 1.22 0.84
CA LYS A 145 11.36 2.34 0.38
C LYS A 145 9.97 1.89 -0.06
N VAL A 146 9.83 0.67 -0.52
CA VAL A 146 8.53 0.12 -0.90
C VAL A 146 7.68 -0.09 0.35
N GLY A 147 6.46 0.44 0.35
CA GLY A 147 5.55 0.34 1.49
C GLY A 147 5.77 1.36 2.62
N ILE A 148 6.80 2.18 2.56
CA ILE A 148 6.80 3.45 3.28
C ILE A 148 5.81 4.33 2.51
N ASP A 149 4.86 4.89 3.25
CA ASP A 149 3.93 5.87 2.72
C ASP A 149 4.73 6.87 1.88
N THR A 150 4.79 6.64 0.60
CA THR A 150 5.19 7.70 -0.31
C THR A 150 4.02 8.65 -0.20
N ASP A 151 4.24 9.73 0.54
CA ASP A 151 3.33 10.86 0.55
C ASP A 151 3.09 11.24 -0.93
N LEU A 152 2.04 10.66 -1.50
CA LEU A 152 1.64 10.91 -2.89
C LEU A 152 1.14 12.34 -3.06
N GLY A 153 1.30 13.16 -2.02
CA GLY A 153 0.71 14.47 -1.89
C GLY A 153 -0.75 14.39 -1.45
N HIS A 154 -1.30 15.53 -1.14
CA HIS A 154 -2.69 15.64 -0.71
C HIS A 154 -3.64 15.36 -1.88
N ASP A 155 -4.59 14.46 -1.67
CA ASP A 155 -5.75 14.36 -2.56
C ASP A 155 -6.57 15.63 -2.44
N TYR A 156 -6.70 16.36 -3.55
CA TYR A 156 -7.31 17.68 -3.54
C TYR A 156 -8.74 17.69 -2.99
N LEU A 157 -9.49 16.62 -3.20
CA LEU A 157 -10.89 16.52 -2.78
C LEU A 157 -11.05 15.83 -1.42
N LEU A 158 -10.29 14.77 -1.15
CA LEU A 158 -10.43 13.98 0.08
C LEU A 158 -9.78 14.66 1.28
N ASP A 159 -8.63 15.35 1.06
CA ASP A 159 -7.89 16.01 2.15
C ASP A 159 -8.25 17.50 2.28
N PHE A 160 -9.48 17.86 1.85
CA PHE A 160 -9.94 19.25 1.89
C PHE A 160 -9.99 19.80 3.32
N GLU A 161 -10.47 19.02 4.28
CA GLU A 161 -10.56 19.45 5.68
C GLU A 161 -9.17 19.67 6.30
N GLU A 162 -8.21 18.78 6.00
CA GLU A 162 -6.84 18.89 6.51
C GLU A 162 -6.13 20.13 5.94
N ARG A 163 -6.32 20.43 4.66
CA ARG A 163 -5.74 21.62 4.00
C ARG A 163 -6.38 22.93 4.42
N THR A 164 -7.64 22.90 4.83
CA THR A 164 -8.37 24.11 5.29
C THR A 164 -8.24 24.30 6.80
N THR A 165 -7.63 23.37 7.52
CA THR A 165 -7.31 23.56 8.93
C THR A 165 -6.28 24.67 9.07
N GLU A 166 -6.65 25.75 9.75
CA GLU A 166 -5.75 26.85 10.03
C GLU A 166 -4.51 26.33 10.81
N ILE A 167 -3.38 26.30 10.13
CA ILE A 167 -2.09 26.02 10.78
C ILE A 167 -1.77 27.25 11.62
N ASN A 168 -1.82 27.12 12.92
CA ASN A 168 -1.38 28.16 13.85
C ASN A 168 0.11 28.45 13.59
N ARG A 169 0.36 29.48 12.78
CA ARG A 169 1.71 29.98 12.51
C ARG A 169 2.26 30.56 13.82
N ASN A 170 3.13 29.83 14.50
CA ASN A 170 3.90 30.40 15.61
C ASN A 170 4.94 31.39 15.03
N SER A 171 4.45 32.52 14.53
CA SER A 171 5.28 33.54 13.89
C SER A 171 6.11 34.29 14.94
N VAL A 172 7.35 34.59 14.57
CA VAL A 172 8.26 35.45 15.34
C VAL A 172 8.30 36.83 14.68
N SER A 173 7.97 37.86 15.44
CA SER A 173 8.00 39.25 14.96
C SER A 173 9.36 39.62 14.38
N THR A 174 9.38 40.31 13.26
CA THR A 174 10.58 40.87 12.65
C THR A 174 11.08 42.10 13.38
N GLY A 175 10.27 42.66 14.29
CA GLY A 175 10.52 43.92 15.00
C GLY A 175 10.06 45.16 14.18
N TRP A 176 9.54 45.00 13.00
CA TRP A 176 8.97 46.06 12.15
C TRP A 176 7.49 45.82 11.94
N SER A 177 6.65 46.63 12.63
CA SER A 177 5.21 46.43 12.63
C SER A 177 4.59 46.44 11.23
N CYS A 178 5.07 47.28 10.32
CA CYS A 178 4.56 47.34 8.97
C CYS A 178 4.85 46.06 8.13
N ILE A 179 5.92 45.33 8.46
CA ILE A 179 6.26 44.05 7.82
C ILE A 179 5.47 42.96 8.49
N ASP A 180 5.38 42.95 9.81
CA ASP A 180 4.64 41.98 10.56
C ASP A 180 3.15 41.98 10.23
N ASP A 181 2.56 43.18 9.95
CA ASP A 181 1.18 43.33 9.52
C ASP A 181 0.93 42.67 8.13
N VAL A 182 1.89 42.78 7.22
CA VAL A 182 1.79 42.14 5.88
C VAL A 182 2.03 40.64 5.95
N MET A 183 2.86 40.17 6.90
CA MET A 183 3.27 38.79 7.05
C MET A 183 2.45 38.02 8.09
N ASP A 184 1.34 38.56 8.54
CA ASP A 184 0.48 37.94 9.57
C ASP A 184 1.24 37.54 10.85
N GLY A 185 1.95 38.54 11.41
CA GLY A 185 2.65 38.44 12.69
C GLY A 185 4.16 38.14 12.61
N GLY A 186 4.73 38.10 11.40
CA GLY A 186 6.17 37.89 11.22
C GLY A 186 6.56 36.60 10.50
N LEU A 187 7.75 36.07 10.77
CA LEU A 187 8.29 34.86 10.14
C LEU A 187 7.88 33.61 10.90
N GLY A 188 7.32 32.64 10.18
CA GLY A 188 7.02 31.31 10.70
C GLY A 188 8.23 30.38 10.68
N PRO A 189 8.15 29.23 11.38
CA PRO A 189 9.22 28.23 11.38
C PRO A 189 9.49 27.71 9.95
N GLY A 190 10.74 27.76 9.51
CA GLY A 190 11.16 27.31 8.18
C GLY A 190 11.03 28.37 7.07
N GLU A 191 10.55 29.57 7.37
CA GLU A 191 10.47 30.68 6.42
C GLU A 191 11.77 31.49 6.39
N LEU A 192 12.15 31.98 5.20
CA LEU A 192 13.32 32.81 4.99
C LEU A 192 12.88 34.21 4.56
N GLY A 193 13.22 35.21 5.33
CA GLY A 193 13.10 36.62 4.97
C GLY A 193 14.38 37.16 4.34
N VAL A 194 14.31 37.75 3.15
CA VAL A 194 15.43 38.42 2.50
C VAL A 194 15.10 39.91 2.37
N ALA A 195 15.91 40.77 3.01
CA ALA A 195 15.85 42.18 2.84
C ALA A 195 16.88 42.60 1.74
N VAL A 196 16.38 43.30 0.72
CA VAL A 196 17.20 43.81 -0.41
C VAL A 196 17.27 45.34 -0.36
#